data_dddf71e1efef4a04928ae20d9a01457d
#
_entry.id   dddf71e1efef4a04928ae20d9a01457d
#
_cell.length_a   1.000
_cell.length_b   1.000
_cell.length_c   1.000
_cell.angle_alpha   90.00
_cell.angle_beta   90.00
_cell.angle_gamma   90.00
#
_symmetry.space_group_name_H-M   'P 1'
#
loop_
_entity.id
_entity.type
_entity.pdbx_description
1 polymer ?
#
loop_
_entity_poly.entity_id
_entity_poly.type
_entity_poly.pdbx_seq_one_letter_code
_entity_poly.pdbx_strand_id
1 'polypeptide(L)'
;MNKAICDCKDWKSENTEVTYSPERDASYVMLHGNHIATIGDTFLELYTCGYKTNTTKSRLNSILKVHGNDARIFQRDFEWFVIDNGNTIPFTEGMVLN
;
A
#
# COMPACT_ATOMS: atom_id res chain seq x y z
N MET A 1 9.42 -1.21 -7.84
CA MET A 1 8.76 -1.14 -6.51
C MET A 1 8.45 -2.52 -5.93
N ASN A 2 7.59 -3.27 -6.55
CA ASN A 2 7.17 -4.57 -5.98
C ASN A 2 8.30 -5.59 -5.85
N LYS A 3 9.23 -5.61 -6.79
CA LYS A 3 10.39 -6.50 -6.68
C LYS A 3 11.25 -6.17 -5.46
N ALA A 4 11.46 -4.88 -5.18
CA ALA A 4 12.21 -4.47 -4.01
C ALA A 4 11.51 -4.89 -2.72
N ILE A 5 10.18 -4.82 -2.67
CA ILE A 5 9.39 -5.31 -1.53
C ILE A 5 9.58 -6.82 -1.38
N CYS A 6 9.47 -7.59 -2.45
CA CYS A 6 9.66 -9.03 -2.43
C CYS A 6 11.07 -9.43 -1.98
N ASP A 7 12.09 -8.68 -2.42
CA ASP A 7 13.48 -8.96 -2.14
C ASP A 7 13.97 -8.38 -0.82
N CYS A 8 13.11 -7.70 -0.06
CA CYS A 8 13.45 -7.05 1.21
C CYS A 8 14.62 -6.09 1.04
N LYS A 9 14.55 -5.24 0.02
CA LYS A 9 15.62 -4.30 -0.33
C LYS A 9 15.11 -2.87 -0.40
N ASP A 10 16.00 -1.93 -0.16
CA ASP A 10 15.73 -0.52 -0.38
C ASP A 10 15.71 -0.24 -1.89
N TRP A 11 14.86 0.69 -2.30
CA TRP A 11 14.69 1.05 -3.69
C TRP A 11 14.10 2.45 -3.79
N LYS A 12 14.51 3.19 -4.82
CA LYS A 12 13.96 4.53 -5.04
C LYS A 12 13.92 4.83 -6.52
N SER A 13 12.81 5.42 -6.97
CA SER A 13 12.67 5.92 -8.34
C SER A 13 11.68 7.06 -8.33
N GLU A 14 12.11 8.21 -8.86
CA GLU A 14 11.28 9.42 -8.95
C GLU A 14 10.63 9.77 -7.61
N ASN A 15 9.32 9.59 -7.49
CA ASN A 15 8.54 9.97 -6.32
C ASN A 15 8.22 8.81 -5.38
N THR A 16 8.68 7.60 -5.70
CA THR A 16 8.37 6.39 -4.92
C THR A 16 9.62 5.80 -4.30
N GLU A 17 9.54 5.44 -3.03
CA GLU A 17 10.67 4.88 -2.29
C GLU A 17 10.22 3.67 -1.48
N VAL A 18 11.05 2.62 -1.45
CA VAL A 18 10.85 1.45 -0.60
C VAL A 18 12.01 1.39 0.38
N THR A 19 11.73 1.28 1.67
CA THR A 19 12.72 1.12 2.72
C THR A 19 12.41 -0.14 3.51
N TYR A 20 13.34 -1.08 3.52
CA TYR A 20 13.19 -2.31 4.31
C TYR A 20 13.69 -2.11 5.73
N SER A 21 12.90 -2.53 6.72
CA SER A 21 13.28 -2.52 8.13
C SER A 21 13.55 -3.93 8.61
N PRO A 22 14.82 -4.31 8.83
CA PRO A 22 15.15 -5.65 9.36
C PRO A 22 14.59 -5.89 10.76
N GLU A 23 14.48 -4.85 11.57
CA GLU A 23 13.96 -4.97 12.94
C GLU A 23 12.50 -5.40 12.97
N ARG A 24 11.69 -4.86 12.05
CA ARG A 24 10.27 -5.17 11.96
C ARG A 24 9.96 -6.22 10.89
N ASP A 25 10.97 -6.59 10.10
CA ASP A 25 10.82 -7.49 8.95
C ASP A 25 9.66 -7.03 8.05
N ALA A 26 9.69 -5.76 7.71
CA ALA A 26 8.65 -5.13 6.90
C ALA A 26 9.25 -4.08 5.98
N SER A 27 8.58 -3.86 4.85
CA SER A 27 8.93 -2.83 3.88
C SER A 27 7.99 -1.66 4.00
N TYR A 28 8.54 -0.45 4.03
CA TYR A 28 7.78 0.81 4.04
C TYR A 28 7.81 1.41 2.65
N VAL A 29 6.64 1.78 2.13
CA VAL A 29 6.53 2.44 0.82
C VAL A 29 6.15 3.89 1.03
N MET A 30 6.95 4.78 0.45
CA MET A 30 6.74 6.22 0.50
C MET A 30 6.40 6.74 -0.89
N LEU A 31 5.46 7.67 -0.97
CA LEU A 31 5.13 8.38 -2.20
C LEU A 31 5.26 9.87 -1.89
N HIS A 32 6.16 10.57 -2.61
CA HIS A 32 6.49 11.98 -2.32
C HIS A 32 6.86 12.20 -0.85
N GLY A 33 7.57 11.24 -0.25
CA GLY A 33 7.97 11.32 1.15
C GLY A 33 6.87 10.98 2.16
N ASN A 34 5.67 10.62 1.69
CA ASN A 34 4.56 10.23 2.56
C ASN A 34 4.43 8.71 2.63
N HIS A 35 4.34 8.18 3.84
CA HIS A 35 4.19 6.74 4.06
C HIS A 35 2.80 6.30 3.60
N ILE A 36 2.72 5.43 2.58
CA ILE A 36 1.44 4.96 2.06
C ILE A 36 1.18 3.48 2.34
N ALA A 37 2.20 2.69 2.62
CA ALA A 37 2.00 1.26 2.90
C ALA A 37 3.13 0.70 3.74
N THR A 38 2.79 -0.33 4.54
CA THR A 38 3.76 -1.19 5.21
C THR A 38 3.41 -2.62 4.86
N ILE A 39 4.37 -3.37 4.33
CA ILE A 39 4.16 -4.76 3.92
C ILE A 39 5.03 -5.67 4.78
N GLY A 40 4.39 -6.50 5.61
CA GLY A 40 5.06 -7.54 6.38
C GLY A 40 4.72 -8.91 5.84
N ASP A 41 5.20 -9.98 6.48
CA ASP A 41 4.97 -11.35 6.03
C ASP A 41 3.50 -11.75 6.05
N THR A 42 2.76 -11.28 7.05
CA THR A 42 1.38 -11.68 7.28
C THR A 42 0.39 -10.54 7.27
N PHE A 43 0.85 -9.33 6.99
CA PHE A 43 -0.02 -8.15 7.05
C PHE A 43 0.40 -7.09 6.02
N LEU A 44 -0.54 -6.20 5.76
CA LEU A 44 -0.37 -5.08 4.86
C LEU A 44 -1.16 -3.90 5.42
N GLU A 45 -0.48 -2.80 5.70
CA GLU A 45 -1.10 -1.58 6.20
C GLU A 45 -1.17 -0.53 5.10
N LEU A 46 -2.28 0.18 5.01
CA LEU A 46 -2.52 1.17 3.95
C LEU A 46 -2.79 2.55 4.52
N TYR A 47 -2.19 3.57 3.89
CA TYR A 47 -2.32 4.97 4.28
C TYR A 47 -2.42 5.86 3.06
N THR A 48 -3.06 7.02 3.18
CA THR A 48 -3.03 8.05 2.13
C THR A 48 -2.31 9.30 2.60
N CYS A 49 -2.10 9.46 3.89
CA CYS A 49 -1.56 10.67 4.51
C CYS A 49 -2.42 11.91 4.16
N GLY A 50 -3.72 11.69 3.92
CA GLY A 50 -4.62 12.77 3.51
C GLY A 50 -4.62 13.08 2.02
N TYR A 51 -3.76 12.42 1.23
CA TYR A 51 -3.66 12.67 -0.21
C TYR A 51 -4.37 11.57 -0.99
N LYS A 52 -5.69 11.68 -1.11
CA LYS A 52 -6.52 10.72 -1.86
C LYS A 52 -6.49 11.04 -3.35
N THR A 53 -5.33 10.90 -3.97
CA THR A 53 -5.12 11.20 -5.38
C THR A 53 -5.11 9.93 -6.23
N ASN A 54 -5.27 10.11 -7.56
CA ASN A 54 -5.18 8.98 -8.48
C ASN A 54 -3.80 8.32 -8.44
N THR A 55 -2.74 9.10 -8.22
CA THR A 55 -1.37 8.56 -8.10
C THR A 55 -1.25 7.66 -6.87
N THR A 56 -1.75 8.10 -5.72
CA THR A 56 -1.75 7.30 -4.49
C THR A 56 -2.55 6.01 -4.70
N LYS A 57 -3.74 6.11 -5.26
CA LYS A 57 -4.60 4.95 -5.54
C LYS A 57 -3.91 3.96 -6.47
N SER A 58 -3.28 4.46 -7.53
CA SER A 58 -2.56 3.62 -8.50
C SER A 58 -1.41 2.86 -7.83
N ARG A 59 -0.63 3.53 -6.97
CA ARG A 59 0.48 2.90 -6.26
C ARG A 59 -0.02 1.83 -5.29
N LEU A 60 -1.06 2.14 -4.52
CA LEU A 60 -1.65 1.18 -3.58
C LEU A 60 -2.23 -0.03 -4.30
N ASN A 61 -2.92 0.18 -5.42
CA ASN A 61 -3.45 -0.94 -6.21
C ASN A 61 -2.35 -1.80 -6.82
N SER A 62 -1.23 -1.20 -7.21
CA SER A 62 -0.07 -1.96 -7.69
C SER A 62 0.49 -2.87 -6.58
N ILE A 63 0.60 -2.35 -5.37
CA ILE A 63 1.05 -3.12 -4.20
C ILE A 63 0.05 -4.24 -3.90
N LEU A 64 -1.23 -3.93 -3.86
CA LEU A 64 -2.29 -4.89 -3.56
C LEU A 64 -2.36 -6.03 -4.59
N LYS A 65 -2.13 -5.72 -5.86
CA LYS A 65 -2.14 -6.72 -6.92
C LYS A 65 -1.10 -7.82 -6.68
N VAL A 66 0.06 -7.46 -6.14
CA VAL A 66 1.17 -8.39 -5.91
C VAL A 66 1.12 -8.99 -4.51
N HIS A 67 0.79 -8.19 -3.49
CA HIS A 67 0.93 -8.58 -2.09
C HIS A 67 -0.39 -8.73 -1.35
N GLY A 68 -1.50 -8.29 -1.92
CA GLY A 68 -2.77 -8.12 -1.23
C GLY A 68 -3.85 -9.15 -1.54
N ASN A 69 -3.52 -10.32 -2.08
CA ASN A 69 -4.48 -11.40 -2.37
C ASN A 69 -5.72 -10.93 -3.14
N ASP A 70 -5.51 -10.16 -4.22
CA ASP A 70 -6.55 -9.62 -5.09
C ASP A 70 -7.41 -8.52 -4.45
N ALA A 71 -7.05 -8.02 -3.29
CA ALA A 71 -7.69 -6.84 -2.75
C ALA A 71 -7.42 -5.64 -3.65
N ARG A 72 -8.34 -4.70 -3.69
CA ARG A 72 -8.15 -3.48 -4.49
C ARG A 72 -8.91 -2.30 -3.91
N ILE A 73 -8.44 -1.11 -4.22
CA ILE A 73 -9.06 0.15 -3.83
C ILE A 73 -9.82 0.71 -5.02
N PHE A 74 -11.04 1.18 -4.77
CA PHE A 74 -11.82 1.91 -5.78
C PHE A 74 -12.48 3.12 -5.13
N GLN A 75 -12.94 4.04 -5.98
CA GLN A 75 -13.59 5.27 -5.55
C GLN A 75 -15.02 5.29 -6.05
N ARG A 76 -15.95 5.69 -5.16
CA ARG A 76 -17.37 5.83 -5.49
C ARG A 76 -17.91 7.04 -4.72
N ASP A 77 -18.59 7.95 -5.42
CA ASP A 77 -19.17 9.15 -4.80
C ASP A 77 -18.14 9.92 -3.96
N PHE A 78 -16.91 10.06 -4.47
CA PHE A 78 -15.78 10.74 -3.83
C PHE A 78 -15.25 10.05 -2.57
N GLU A 79 -15.73 8.85 -2.26
CA GLU A 79 -15.22 8.06 -1.14
C GLU A 79 -14.42 6.87 -1.62
N TRP A 80 -13.42 6.47 -0.84
CA TRP A 80 -12.58 5.32 -1.14
C TRP A 80 -13.05 4.10 -0.40
N PHE A 81 -13.01 2.96 -1.09
CA PHE A 81 -13.39 1.65 -0.57
C PHE A 81 -12.35 0.63 -0.94
N VAL A 82 -12.28 -0.44 -0.14
CA VAL A 82 -11.41 -1.60 -0.41
C VAL A 82 -12.31 -2.81 -0.59
N ILE A 83 -12.08 -3.57 -1.67
CA ILE A 83 -12.67 -4.90 -1.84
C ILE A 83 -11.64 -5.90 -1.36
N ASP A 84 -11.99 -6.71 -0.36
CA ASP A 84 -11.13 -7.73 0.21
C ASP A 84 -11.95 -9.00 0.43
N ASN A 85 -11.55 -10.11 -0.19
CA ASN A 85 -12.26 -11.38 -0.14
C ASN A 85 -13.75 -11.25 -0.49
N GLY A 86 -14.06 -10.41 -1.48
CA GLY A 86 -15.45 -10.18 -1.91
C GLY A 86 -16.24 -9.23 -1.04
N ASN A 87 -15.66 -8.73 0.05
CA ASN A 87 -16.31 -7.77 0.94
C ASN A 87 -15.84 -6.35 0.62
N THR A 88 -16.78 -5.42 0.55
CA THR A 88 -16.48 -4.01 0.34
C THR A 88 -16.49 -3.30 1.68
N ILE A 89 -15.35 -2.68 2.04
CA ILE A 89 -15.21 -1.95 3.29
C ILE A 89 -14.72 -0.54 3.02
N PRO A 90 -15.13 0.45 3.81
CA PRO A 90 -14.59 1.81 3.66
C PRO A 90 -13.09 1.83 3.89
N PHE A 91 -12.37 2.64 3.11
CA PHE A 91 -10.95 2.83 3.33
C PHE A 91 -10.76 3.68 4.60
N THR A 92 -9.90 3.21 5.50
CA THR A 92 -9.49 3.97 6.69
C THR A 92 -7.98 4.04 6.76
N GLU A 93 -7.44 5.15 7.27
CA GLU A 93 -5.99 5.32 7.41
C GLU A 93 -5.44 4.29 8.38
N GLY A 94 -4.41 3.57 7.94
CA GLY A 94 -3.79 2.54 8.75
C GLY A 94 -4.55 1.22 8.80
N MET A 95 -5.54 1.04 7.93
CA MET A 95 -6.24 -0.25 7.89
C MET A 95 -5.30 -1.39 7.56
N VAL A 96 -5.54 -2.55 8.15
CA VAL A 96 -4.68 -3.72 8.00
C VAL A 96 -5.44 -4.80 7.24
N LEU A 97 -4.79 -5.33 6.21
CA LEU A 97 -5.26 -6.50 5.46
C LEU A 97 -4.34 -7.68 5.76
N ASN A 98 -4.93 -8.83 5.98
CA ASN A 98 -4.19 -10.06 6.28
C ASN A 98 -4.16 -11.03 5.11
#